data_72d99e992f2c445bf00e176abcef5250
#
_entry.id   72d99e992f2c445bf00e176abcef5250
#
_cell.length_a   1.000
_cell.length_b   1.000
_cell.length_c   1.000
_cell.angle_alpha   90.00
_cell.angle_beta   90.00
_cell.angle_gamma   90.00
#
_symmetry.space_group_name_H-M   'P 1'
#
loop_
_entity.id
_entity.type
_entity.pdbx_description
1 polymer ?
#
loop_
_entity_poly.entity_id
_entity_poly.type
_entity_poly.pdbx_seq_one_letter_code
_entity_poly.pdbx_strand_id
1 'polypeptide(L)'
;DYDSYVRLFAPVFQDFATYALSLKENVILAEKYDAEKFRGVCVSSNIQPLIDKLTKGADTQIGKVLDPEGIEPSGGEEQRIAIARACYHGGDIFILDEPTAALDPNAEYEIYTQFSNMITNKGAVLITHRLSAVQLADKVAVFSGGGIAEYGTHNELYADDGIYKEMFDKQAKFYRDDPVTTV
;
A
#
# COMPACT_ATOMS: atom_id res chain seq x y z
N ASP A 1 -8.10 -25.27 9.01
CA ASP A 1 -8.09 -25.41 7.55
C ASP A 1 -7.17 -24.34 6.95
N TYR A 2 -6.30 -24.77 6.02
CA TYR A 2 -5.28 -23.89 5.41
C TYR A 2 -5.91 -22.72 4.64
N ASP A 3 -6.97 -22.98 3.88
CA ASP A 3 -7.65 -21.95 3.08
C ASP A 3 -8.28 -20.89 3.97
N SER A 4 -8.87 -21.29 5.10
CA SER A 4 -9.42 -20.35 6.07
C SER A 4 -8.32 -19.49 6.72
N TYR A 5 -7.15 -20.07 6.95
CA TYR A 5 -5.99 -19.34 7.47
C TYR A 5 -5.46 -18.31 6.46
N VAL A 6 -5.28 -18.70 5.20
CA VAL A 6 -4.80 -17.79 4.16
C VAL A 6 -5.77 -16.63 3.92
N ARG A 7 -7.07 -16.86 4.01
CA ARG A 7 -8.12 -15.83 3.85
C ARG A 7 -8.11 -14.75 4.95
N LEU A 8 -7.41 -14.98 6.06
CA LEU A 8 -7.22 -13.93 7.08
C LEU A 8 -6.32 -12.80 6.61
N PHE A 9 -5.46 -13.05 5.63
CA PHE A 9 -4.46 -12.10 5.20
C PHE A 9 -4.87 -11.38 3.89
N ALA A 10 -4.61 -10.08 3.85
CA ALA A 10 -4.76 -9.24 2.68
C ALA A 10 -3.40 -8.61 2.34
N PRO A 11 -2.51 -9.35 1.62
CA PRO A 11 -1.18 -8.86 1.32
C PRO A 11 -1.17 -7.88 0.15
N VAL A 12 -0.31 -6.85 0.26
CA VAL A 12 0.14 -5.97 -0.82
C VAL A 12 1.65 -6.10 -0.87
N PHE A 13 2.16 -6.81 -1.86
CA PHE A 13 3.59 -7.04 -2.04
C PHE A 13 4.26 -5.85 -2.72
N GLN A 14 5.58 -5.71 -2.54
CA GLN A 14 6.40 -4.72 -3.21
C GLN A 14 6.34 -4.89 -4.75
N ASP A 15 6.37 -6.14 -5.22
CA ASP A 15 6.27 -6.50 -6.63
C ASP A 15 4.79 -6.76 -7.00
N PHE A 16 3.94 -5.76 -6.83
CA PHE A 16 2.55 -5.88 -7.25
C PHE A 16 2.46 -5.96 -8.78
N ALA A 17 1.76 -6.97 -9.28
CA ALA A 17 1.52 -7.15 -10.70
C ALA A 17 0.08 -6.78 -11.07
N THR A 18 -0.08 -6.13 -12.22
CA THR A 18 -1.33 -6.05 -12.94
C THR A 18 -1.38 -7.13 -14.01
N TYR A 19 -2.57 -7.63 -14.28
CA TYR A 19 -2.81 -8.68 -15.26
C TYR A 19 -3.44 -8.09 -16.53
N ALA A 20 -3.24 -8.74 -17.67
CA ALA A 20 -3.88 -8.38 -18.93
C ALA A 20 -5.39 -8.74 -18.90
N LEU A 21 -6.10 -8.12 -17.97
CA LEU A 21 -7.52 -8.23 -17.68
C LEU A 21 -8.10 -6.81 -17.56
N SER A 22 -9.43 -6.67 -17.48
CA SER A 22 -10.00 -5.35 -17.17
C SER A 22 -9.57 -4.85 -15.77
N LEU A 23 -9.67 -3.53 -15.54
CA LEU A 23 -9.39 -2.95 -14.24
C LEU A 23 -10.27 -3.59 -13.16
N LYS A 24 -11.56 -3.82 -13.45
CA LYS A 24 -12.48 -4.52 -12.56
C LYS A 24 -11.97 -5.92 -12.21
N GLU A 25 -11.62 -6.72 -13.22
CA GLU A 25 -11.11 -8.08 -13.01
C GLU A 25 -9.78 -8.09 -12.25
N ASN A 26 -8.93 -7.09 -12.43
CA ASN A 26 -7.71 -6.92 -11.64
C ASN A 26 -7.97 -6.69 -10.15
N VAL A 27 -9.08 -6.05 -9.81
CA VAL A 27 -9.49 -5.82 -8.41
C VAL A 27 -10.15 -7.05 -7.81
N ILE A 28 -11.11 -7.66 -8.52
CA ILE A 28 -11.89 -8.78 -7.97
C ILE A 28 -11.18 -10.12 -8.05
N LEU A 29 -10.29 -10.32 -9.04
CA LEU A 29 -9.63 -11.59 -9.38
C LEU A 29 -10.60 -12.79 -9.36
N ALA A 30 -10.34 -13.77 -8.49
CA ALA A 30 -11.15 -14.98 -8.36
C ALA A 30 -12.35 -14.82 -7.41
N GLU A 31 -12.53 -13.64 -6.78
CA GLU A 31 -13.64 -13.39 -5.88
C GLU A 31 -14.96 -13.19 -6.63
N LYS A 32 -16.07 -13.48 -5.96
CA LYS A 32 -17.39 -13.21 -6.52
C LYS A 32 -17.62 -11.70 -6.64
N TYR A 33 -18.07 -11.24 -7.82
CA TYR A 33 -18.38 -9.83 -8.02
C TYR A 33 -19.57 -9.38 -7.15
N ASP A 34 -19.33 -8.34 -6.39
CA ASP A 34 -20.32 -7.58 -5.62
C ASP A 34 -20.18 -6.10 -5.97
N ALA A 35 -21.22 -5.51 -6.55
CA ALA A 35 -21.18 -4.15 -7.07
C ALA A 35 -21.05 -3.08 -5.98
N GLU A 36 -21.65 -3.31 -4.81
CA GLU A 36 -21.57 -2.37 -3.69
C GLU A 36 -20.18 -2.39 -3.05
N LYS A 37 -19.66 -3.60 -2.77
CA LYS A 37 -18.30 -3.81 -2.30
C LYS A 37 -17.26 -3.23 -3.26
N PHE A 38 -17.39 -3.49 -4.56
CA PHE A 38 -16.49 -2.96 -5.57
C PHE A 38 -16.47 -1.43 -5.58
N ARG A 39 -17.63 -0.78 -5.55
CA ARG A 39 -17.73 0.68 -5.49
C ARG A 39 -17.10 1.24 -4.22
N GLY A 40 -17.37 0.64 -3.07
CA GLY A 40 -16.76 1.04 -1.81
C GLY A 40 -15.24 0.95 -1.83
N VAL A 41 -14.71 -0.14 -2.36
CA VAL A 41 -13.27 -0.34 -2.51
C VAL A 41 -12.64 0.65 -3.50
N CYS A 42 -13.29 0.93 -4.64
CA CYS A 42 -12.77 1.91 -5.61
C CYS A 42 -12.64 3.32 -5.01
N VAL A 43 -13.57 3.71 -4.16
CA VAL A 43 -13.51 4.99 -3.44
C VAL A 43 -12.41 4.96 -2.37
N SER A 44 -12.37 3.94 -1.53
CA SER A 44 -11.42 3.87 -0.41
C SER A 44 -9.97 3.73 -0.86
N SER A 45 -9.71 3.03 -1.97
CA SER A 45 -8.37 2.89 -2.57
C SER A 45 -7.97 4.02 -3.53
N ASN A 46 -8.85 5.03 -3.70
CA ASN A 46 -8.64 6.17 -4.61
C ASN A 46 -8.34 5.77 -6.07
N ILE A 47 -8.93 4.66 -6.55
CA ILE A 47 -8.90 4.31 -7.99
C ILE A 47 -10.09 4.88 -8.76
N GLN A 48 -11.13 5.37 -8.09
CA GLN A 48 -12.31 5.95 -8.72
C GLN A 48 -11.96 7.07 -9.72
N PRO A 49 -11.04 8.03 -9.42
CA PRO A 49 -10.65 9.07 -10.37
C PRO A 49 -9.99 8.52 -11.66
N LEU A 50 -9.32 7.37 -11.58
CA LEU A 50 -8.81 6.68 -12.77
C LEU A 50 -9.98 6.12 -13.57
N ILE A 51 -10.89 5.40 -12.93
CA ILE A 51 -12.07 4.79 -13.58
C ILE A 51 -12.90 5.86 -14.31
N ASP A 52 -13.11 7.02 -13.69
CA ASP A 52 -13.94 8.11 -14.23
C ASP A 52 -13.35 8.75 -15.50
N LYS A 53 -12.04 8.65 -15.72
CA LYS A 53 -11.36 9.14 -16.93
C LYS A 53 -11.45 8.16 -18.10
N LEU A 54 -11.82 6.92 -17.86
CA LEU A 54 -11.80 5.86 -18.86
C LEU A 54 -13.13 5.74 -19.58
N THR A 55 -13.11 5.64 -20.91
CA THR A 55 -14.32 5.54 -21.76
C THR A 55 -15.15 4.30 -21.41
N LYS A 56 -14.50 3.18 -21.11
CA LYS A 56 -15.15 1.91 -20.71
C LYS A 56 -15.22 1.76 -19.17
N GLY A 57 -14.86 2.82 -18.42
CA GLY A 57 -14.81 2.77 -16.95
C GLY A 57 -13.96 1.62 -16.43
N ALA A 58 -14.46 0.90 -15.45
CA ALA A 58 -13.78 -0.25 -14.85
C ALA A 58 -13.64 -1.47 -15.78
N ASP A 59 -14.37 -1.52 -16.90
CA ASP A 59 -14.25 -2.58 -17.91
C ASP A 59 -13.11 -2.31 -18.90
N THR A 60 -12.36 -1.22 -18.75
CA THR A 60 -11.17 -0.92 -19.56
C THR A 60 -10.07 -1.94 -19.30
N GLN A 61 -9.50 -2.48 -20.39
CA GLN A 61 -8.40 -3.45 -20.34
C GLN A 61 -7.11 -2.81 -19.83
N ILE A 62 -6.38 -3.51 -18.96
CA ILE A 62 -5.02 -3.15 -18.58
C ILE A 62 -4.05 -3.82 -19.56
N GLY A 63 -3.14 -3.02 -20.11
CA GLY A 63 -2.24 -3.41 -21.19
C GLY A 63 -2.89 -3.34 -22.57
N LYS A 64 -2.06 -3.05 -23.59
CA LYS A 64 -2.49 -2.89 -24.99
C LYS A 64 -2.33 -4.15 -25.82
N VAL A 65 -1.91 -5.25 -25.22
CA VAL A 65 -1.65 -6.52 -25.93
C VAL A 65 -2.94 -7.15 -26.43
N LEU A 66 -4.02 -7.09 -25.63
CA LEU A 66 -5.31 -7.70 -25.96
C LEU A 66 -6.34 -6.69 -26.48
N ASP A 67 -6.21 -5.43 -26.11
CA ASP A 67 -7.09 -4.33 -26.52
C ASP A 67 -6.24 -3.09 -26.84
N PRO A 68 -6.18 -2.64 -28.12
CA PRO A 68 -5.44 -1.42 -28.48
C PRO A 68 -5.90 -0.17 -27.74
N GLU A 69 -7.15 -0.13 -27.26
CA GLU A 69 -7.71 0.93 -26.42
C GLU A 69 -7.42 0.73 -24.92
N GLY A 70 -6.70 -0.34 -24.57
CA GLY A 70 -6.28 -0.63 -23.21
C GLY A 70 -5.34 0.45 -22.66
N ILE A 71 -5.28 0.54 -21.34
CA ILE A 71 -4.43 1.51 -20.65
C ILE A 71 -3.16 0.85 -20.08
N GLU A 72 -2.14 1.66 -19.93
CA GLU A 72 -0.94 1.33 -19.15
C GLU A 72 -0.94 2.23 -17.92
N PRO A 73 -1.37 1.72 -16.75
CA PRO A 73 -1.41 2.51 -15.53
C PRO A 73 0.00 2.97 -15.13
N SER A 74 0.11 4.15 -14.54
CA SER A 74 1.34 4.58 -13.87
C SER A 74 1.62 3.70 -12.64
N GLY A 75 2.87 3.67 -12.16
CA GLY A 75 3.22 2.88 -10.98
C GLY A 75 2.35 3.18 -9.75
N GLY A 76 1.97 4.45 -9.54
CA GLY A 76 1.05 4.82 -8.47
C GLY A 76 -0.40 4.36 -8.70
N GLU A 77 -0.85 4.24 -9.95
CA GLU A 77 -2.16 3.68 -10.28
C GLU A 77 -2.17 2.16 -10.13
N GLU A 78 -1.10 1.47 -10.56
CA GLU A 78 -0.93 0.03 -10.33
C GLU A 78 -0.93 -0.32 -8.85
N GLN A 79 -0.25 0.48 -8.05
CA GLN A 79 -0.24 0.33 -6.59
C GLN A 79 -1.64 0.47 -6.00
N ARG A 80 -2.40 1.49 -6.39
CA ARG A 80 -3.79 1.67 -5.95
C ARG A 80 -4.69 0.50 -6.38
N ILE A 81 -4.46 -0.07 -7.56
CA ILE A 81 -5.16 -1.28 -8.01
C ILE A 81 -4.80 -2.48 -7.11
N ALA A 82 -3.53 -2.66 -6.73
CA ALA A 82 -3.11 -3.72 -5.82
C ALA A 82 -3.72 -3.56 -4.41
N ILE A 83 -3.78 -2.34 -3.88
CA ILE A 83 -4.46 -2.02 -2.62
C ILE A 83 -5.97 -2.32 -2.73
N ALA A 84 -6.61 -1.91 -3.82
CA ALA A 84 -8.03 -2.20 -4.07
C ALA A 84 -8.29 -3.71 -4.10
N ARG A 85 -7.42 -4.49 -4.73
CA ARG A 85 -7.48 -5.95 -4.76
C ARG A 85 -7.42 -6.54 -3.35
N ALA A 86 -6.45 -6.12 -2.52
CA ALA A 86 -6.32 -6.58 -1.15
C ALA A 86 -7.58 -6.23 -0.32
N CYS A 87 -8.12 -5.02 -0.48
CA CYS A 87 -9.34 -4.59 0.19
C CYS A 87 -10.58 -5.36 -0.30
N TYR A 88 -10.65 -5.67 -1.60
CA TYR A 88 -11.75 -6.46 -2.16
C TYR A 88 -11.69 -7.92 -1.69
N HIS A 89 -10.52 -8.51 -1.62
CA HIS A 89 -10.34 -9.82 -1.00
C HIS A 89 -10.84 -9.82 0.47
N GLY A 90 -10.40 -8.85 1.27
CA GLY A 90 -11.03 -8.53 2.55
C GLY A 90 -10.56 -9.40 3.72
N GLY A 91 -9.27 -9.54 3.94
CA GLY A 91 -8.72 -10.18 5.15
C GLY A 91 -8.90 -9.34 6.42
N ASP A 92 -8.63 -9.94 7.56
CA ASP A 92 -8.62 -9.29 8.87
C ASP A 92 -7.24 -8.71 9.23
N ILE A 93 -6.19 -9.18 8.54
CA ILE A 93 -4.80 -8.76 8.73
C ILE A 93 -4.24 -8.30 7.40
N PHE A 94 -3.95 -7.02 7.28
CA PHE A 94 -3.26 -6.45 6.12
C PHE A 94 -1.76 -6.59 6.29
N ILE A 95 -1.07 -6.98 5.22
CA ILE A 95 0.40 -7.02 5.17
C ILE A 95 0.83 -6.16 4.00
N LEU A 96 1.55 -5.06 4.28
CA LEU A 96 2.09 -4.19 3.25
C LEU A 96 3.61 -4.29 3.28
N ASP A 97 4.16 -4.69 2.15
CA ASP A 97 5.60 -4.80 1.96
C ASP A 97 6.06 -3.66 1.05
N GLU A 98 6.72 -2.65 1.64
CA GLU A 98 7.21 -1.44 0.98
C GLU A 98 6.21 -0.79 -0.01
N PRO A 99 4.97 -0.54 0.41
CA PRO A 99 3.88 -0.17 -0.50
C PRO A 99 4.08 1.17 -1.21
N THR A 100 5.09 1.96 -0.86
CA THR A 100 5.32 3.31 -1.39
C THR A 100 6.70 3.49 -2.02
N ALA A 101 7.43 2.40 -2.30
CA ALA A 101 8.82 2.46 -2.76
C ALA A 101 9.06 3.34 -4.02
N ALA A 102 8.05 3.47 -4.89
CA ALA A 102 8.13 4.22 -6.15
C ALA A 102 7.46 5.60 -6.12
N LEU A 103 7.01 6.08 -4.95
CA LEU A 103 6.22 7.30 -4.83
C LEU A 103 7.00 8.46 -4.26
N ASP A 104 6.60 9.68 -4.66
CA ASP A 104 7.03 10.91 -4.02
C ASP A 104 6.41 11.06 -2.61
N PRO A 105 6.98 11.92 -1.74
CA PRO A 105 6.53 12.04 -0.34
C PRO A 105 5.05 12.44 -0.16
N ASN A 106 4.48 13.22 -1.08
CA ASN A 106 3.09 13.63 -0.99
C ASN A 106 2.15 12.46 -1.33
N ALA A 107 2.43 11.76 -2.42
CA ALA A 107 1.69 10.55 -2.82
C ALA A 107 1.83 9.44 -1.76
N GLU A 108 2.98 9.31 -1.13
CA GLU A 108 3.21 8.41 -0.01
C GLU A 108 2.29 8.72 1.17
N TYR A 109 2.26 9.98 1.61
CA TYR A 109 1.41 10.41 2.71
C TYR A 109 -0.08 10.14 2.44
N GLU A 110 -0.53 10.41 1.21
CA GLU A 110 -1.90 10.12 0.78
C GLU A 110 -2.23 8.63 0.90
N ILE A 111 -1.34 7.76 0.41
CA ILE A 111 -1.54 6.30 0.46
C ILE A 111 -1.60 5.80 1.91
N TYR A 112 -0.69 6.23 2.77
CA TYR A 112 -0.71 5.82 4.17
C TYR A 112 -1.95 6.33 4.90
N THR A 113 -2.38 7.57 4.63
CA THR A 113 -3.60 8.13 5.21
C THR A 113 -4.84 7.34 4.77
N GLN A 114 -4.94 7.03 3.48
CA GLN A 114 -6.03 6.21 2.94
C GLN A 114 -6.01 4.81 3.55
N PHE A 115 -4.83 4.21 3.64
CA PHE A 115 -4.66 2.89 4.20
C PHE A 115 -5.08 2.84 5.67
N SER A 116 -4.67 3.80 6.49
CA SER A 116 -5.09 3.90 7.90
C SER A 116 -6.60 3.95 8.05
N ASN A 117 -7.30 4.64 7.16
CA ASN A 117 -8.77 4.69 7.14
C ASN A 117 -9.39 3.34 6.77
N MET A 118 -8.77 2.58 5.86
CA MET A 118 -9.29 1.28 5.40
C MET A 118 -9.11 0.16 6.43
N ILE A 119 -8.04 0.21 7.23
CA ILE A 119 -7.72 -0.80 8.23
C ILE A 119 -8.36 -0.57 9.60
N THR A 120 -9.22 0.43 9.74
CA THR A 120 -9.92 0.71 10.99
C THR A 120 -10.56 -0.58 11.54
N ASN A 121 -10.23 -0.97 12.77
CA ASN A 121 -10.63 -2.22 13.43
C ASN A 121 -10.04 -3.52 12.81
N LYS A 122 -8.94 -3.43 12.04
CA LYS A 122 -8.24 -4.59 11.49
C LYS A 122 -6.78 -4.61 11.95
N GLY A 123 -6.14 -5.78 11.91
CA GLY A 123 -4.71 -5.88 12.11
C GLY A 123 -3.95 -5.38 10.87
N ALA A 124 -2.78 -4.77 11.08
CA ALA A 124 -1.89 -4.42 9.99
C ALA A 124 -0.43 -4.66 10.35
N VAL A 125 0.32 -5.20 9.41
CA VAL A 125 1.78 -5.30 9.45
C VAL A 125 2.32 -4.49 8.29
N LEU A 126 3.14 -3.49 8.58
CA LEU A 126 3.79 -2.66 7.59
C LEU A 126 5.29 -2.94 7.62
N ILE A 127 5.83 -3.43 6.51
CA ILE A 127 7.26 -3.60 6.31
C ILE A 127 7.74 -2.37 5.53
N THR A 128 8.66 -1.62 6.11
CA THR A 128 9.14 -0.39 5.49
C THR A 128 10.53 0.00 6.00
N HIS A 129 11.29 0.64 5.16
CA HIS A 129 12.50 1.36 5.53
C HIS A 129 12.25 2.88 5.62
N ARG A 130 11.01 3.35 5.44
CA ARG A 130 10.65 4.78 5.45
C ARG A 130 10.05 5.18 6.79
N LEU A 131 10.65 6.19 7.40
CA LEU A 131 10.30 6.63 8.76
C LEU A 131 8.97 7.38 8.84
N SER A 132 8.51 7.99 7.75
CA SER A 132 7.17 8.62 7.66
C SER A 132 6.05 7.64 7.99
N ALA A 133 6.22 6.38 7.59
CA ALA A 133 5.26 5.30 7.82
C ALA A 133 5.24 4.80 9.27
N VAL A 134 6.36 4.90 9.97
CA VAL A 134 6.50 4.38 11.35
C VAL A 134 5.61 5.11 12.35
N GLN A 135 5.33 6.39 12.10
CA GLN A 135 4.45 7.18 12.97
C GLN A 135 2.99 6.72 12.98
N LEU A 136 2.61 5.91 12.00
CA LEU A 136 1.25 5.35 11.88
C LEU A 136 1.09 4.03 12.64
N ALA A 137 2.19 3.43 13.09
CA ALA A 137 2.19 2.14 13.76
C ALA A 137 2.05 2.28 15.28
N ASP A 138 1.23 1.44 15.88
CA ASP A 138 1.13 1.34 17.35
C ASP A 138 2.42 0.80 17.96
N LYS A 139 3.08 -0.12 17.29
CA LYS A 139 4.35 -0.74 17.69
C LYS A 139 5.28 -0.92 16.50
N VAL A 140 6.56 -0.81 16.78
CA VAL A 140 7.65 -0.96 15.81
C VAL A 140 8.54 -2.12 16.24
N ALA A 141 8.90 -2.97 15.31
CA ALA A 141 9.92 -4.00 15.49
C ALA A 141 11.12 -3.70 14.58
N VAL A 142 12.28 -3.49 15.16
CA VAL A 142 13.53 -3.29 14.42
C VAL A 142 14.23 -4.62 14.27
N PHE A 143 14.47 -5.02 13.02
CA PHE A 143 15.19 -6.26 12.70
C PHE A 143 16.68 -5.97 12.49
N SER A 144 17.54 -6.73 13.16
CA SER A 144 18.98 -6.68 12.98
C SER A 144 19.60 -8.03 13.35
N GLY A 145 20.63 -8.45 12.64
CA GLY A 145 21.33 -9.72 12.91
C GLY A 145 20.45 -10.97 12.83
N GLY A 146 19.39 -10.94 12.04
CA GLY A 146 18.48 -12.09 11.85
C GLY A 146 17.40 -12.24 12.93
N GLY A 147 17.21 -11.24 13.80
CA GLY A 147 16.18 -11.23 14.84
C GLY A 147 15.62 -9.85 15.12
N ILE A 148 14.65 -9.77 16.02
CA ILE A 148 14.12 -8.51 16.53
C ILE A 148 15.13 -7.96 17.56
N ALA A 149 15.77 -6.85 17.20
CA ALA A 149 16.74 -6.18 18.07
C ALA A 149 16.08 -5.21 19.03
N GLU A 150 15.04 -4.49 18.58
CA GLU A 150 14.28 -3.53 19.37
C GLU A 150 12.78 -3.67 19.09
N TYR A 151 11.95 -3.43 20.12
CA TYR A 151 10.50 -3.49 19.98
C TYR A 151 9.83 -2.53 20.95
N GLY A 152 9.00 -1.64 20.44
CA GLY A 152 8.31 -0.64 21.25
C GLY A 152 7.46 0.32 20.42
N THR A 153 6.93 1.35 21.04
CA THR A 153 6.36 2.51 20.35
C THR A 153 7.46 3.37 19.76
N HIS A 154 7.12 4.23 18.80
CA HIS A 154 8.05 5.25 18.29
C HIS A 154 8.73 6.04 19.42
N ASN A 155 7.95 6.52 20.39
CA ASN A 155 8.47 7.36 21.47
C ASN A 155 9.42 6.59 22.41
N GLU A 156 9.09 5.34 22.74
CA GLU A 156 9.94 4.48 23.55
C GLU A 156 11.29 4.26 22.86
N LEU A 157 11.26 3.78 21.60
CA LEU A 157 12.47 3.47 20.84
C LEU A 157 13.33 4.70 20.51
N TYR A 158 12.70 5.85 20.31
CA TYR A 158 13.44 7.09 20.06
C TYR A 158 14.13 7.62 21.31
N ALA A 159 13.57 7.35 22.51
CA ALA A 159 14.17 7.73 23.80
C ALA A 159 15.36 6.83 24.20
N ASP A 160 15.38 5.56 23.73
CA ASP A 160 16.37 4.56 24.14
C ASP A 160 17.75 4.71 23.49
N ASP A 161 17.94 5.67 22.58
CA ASP A 161 19.21 5.96 21.89
C ASP A 161 19.84 4.74 21.18
N GLY A 162 18.99 3.85 20.67
CA GLY A 162 19.35 2.60 20.02
C GLY A 162 19.43 2.66 18.50
N ILE A 163 19.35 1.48 17.86
CA ILE A 163 19.39 1.30 16.41
C ILE A 163 18.28 2.09 15.73
N TYR A 164 17.07 2.05 16.31
CA TYR A 164 15.91 2.77 15.79
C TYR A 164 16.17 4.27 15.67
N LYS A 165 16.67 4.88 16.76
CA LYS A 165 16.95 6.32 16.78
C LYS A 165 18.05 6.69 15.79
N GLU A 166 19.12 5.88 15.71
CA GLU A 166 20.20 6.11 14.74
C GLU A 166 19.66 6.10 13.29
N MET A 167 18.81 5.13 12.95
CA MET A 167 18.16 5.04 11.64
C MET A 167 17.25 6.25 11.39
N PHE A 168 16.45 6.62 12.40
CA PHE A 168 15.52 7.74 12.31
C PHE A 168 16.26 9.05 12.07
N ASP A 169 17.29 9.34 12.86
CA ASP A 169 18.05 10.59 12.75
C ASP A 169 18.81 10.68 11.41
N LYS A 170 19.33 9.56 10.89
CA LYS A 170 19.97 9.51 9.58
C LYS A 170 18.99 9.86 8.46
N GLN A 171 17.79 9.29 8.45
CA GLN A 171 16.80 9.62 7.43
C GLN A 171 16.27 11.05 7.58
N ALA A 172 16.02 11.51 8.81
CA ALA A 172 15.56 12.87 9.06
C ALA A 172 16.55 13.94 8.56
N LYS A 173 17.87 13.65 8.59
CA LYS A 173 18.88 14.52 7.98
C LYS A 173 18.72 14.64 6.47
N PHE A 174 18.53 13.53 5.75
CA PHE A 174 18.32 13.57 4.29
C PHE A 174 17.13 14.43 3.91
N TYR A 175 16.03 14.39 4.68
CA TYR A 175 14.86 15.22 4.43
C TYR A 175 15.04 16.71 4.79
N ARG A 176 16.01 17.07 5.65
CA ARG A 176 16.30 18.46 6.01
C ARG A 176 17.35 19.11 5.13
N ASP A 177 18.28 18.32 4.61
CA ASP A 177 19.43 18.78 3.85
C ASP A 177 19.17 18.81 2.34
N ASP A 178 18.03 18.31 1.82
CA ASP A 178 17.56 18.54 0.47
C ASP A 178 16.91 19.93 0.39
N PRO A 179 17.62 20.96 -0.09
CA PRO A 179 16.98 22.21 -0.42
C PRO A 179 16.07 21.93 -1.61
N VAL A 180 14.75 22.09 -1.42
CA VAL A 180 13.79 22.17 -2.51
C VAL A 180 14.38 23.10 -3.56
N THR A 181 14.94 22.56 -4.61
CA THR A 181 15.39 23.33 -5.76
C THR A 181 14.13 23.88 -6.42
N THR A 182 13.78 25.09 -6.02
CA THR A 182 12.78 25.90 -6.69
C THR A 182 13.28 26.15 -8.12
N VAL A 183 12.65 25.53 -9.11
CA VAL A 183 12.73 25.92 -10.52
C VAL A 183 11.32 26.26 -10.99
#